data_72f41df84400f74dc9f6c37229b4833f
#
_entry.id   72f41df84400f74dc9f6c37229b4833f
#
_cell.length_a   1.000
_cell.length_b   1.000
_cell.length_c   1.000
_cell.angle_alpha   90.00
_cell.angle_beta   90.00
_cell.angle_gamma   90.00
#
_symmetry.space_group_name_H-M   'P 1'
#
loop_
_entity.id
_entity.type
_entity.pdbx_description
1 polymer ?
#
loop_
_entity_poly.entity_id
_entity_poly.type
_entity_poly.pdbx_seq_one_letter_code
_entity_poly.pdbx_strand_id
1 'polypeptide(L)' 'KTFGQPPYKFLTNMRLDFAERLLVETDYTFSEVAFLSGFSSQSHLTSTLSRLRGMTPAKVRKSK' A
#
# COMPACT_ATOMS: atom_id res chain seq x y z
N LYS A 1 -25.06 3.05 14.17
CA LYS A 1 -24.47 3.10 13.91
C LYS A 1 -23.33 2.84 14.31
N THR A 2 -22.85 2.56 14.00
CA THR A 2 -21.85 2.36 14.36
C THR A 2 -20.90 3.15 14.16
N PHE A 3 -20.26 3.54 14.97
CA PHE A 3 -19.41 4.33 14.77
C PHE A 3 -18.22 3.74 14.83
N GLY A 4 -17.84 2.97 14.83
CA GLY A 4 -16.75 2.55 15.08
C GLY A 4 -15.74 2.36 14.19
N GLN A 5 -15.44 1.20 13.78
CA GLN A 5 -14.36 0.90 12.93
C GLN A 5 -14.69 1.15 11.53
N PRO A 6 -13.81 1.75 10.74
CA PRO A 6 -13.99 1.85 9.31
C PRO A 6 -13.99 0.46 8.71
N PRO A 7 -14.62 0.28 7.56
CA PRO A 7 -14.58 -1.00 6.89
C PRO A 7 -13.15 -1.40 6.55
N TYR A 8 -12.91 -2.68 6.51
CA TYR A 8 -11.60 -3.19 6.16
C TYR A 8 -11.08 -2.59 4.85
N LYS A 9 -11.96 -2.50 3.85
CA LYS A 9 -11.55 -1.94 2.57
C LYS A 9 -11.09 -0.50 2.69
N PHE A 10 -11.72 0.25 3.55
CA PHE A 10 -11.34 1.63 3.75
C PHE A 10 -9.93 1.72 4.31
N LEU A 11 -9.62 0.93 5.32
CA LEU A 11 -8.28 0.92 5.89
C LEU A 11 -7.25 0.43 4.89
N THR A 12 -7.59 -0.60 4.13
CA THR A 12 -6.67 -1.12 3.14
C THR A 12 -6.37 -0.07 2.08
N ASN A 13 -7.39 0.66 1.64
CA ASN A 13 -7.16 1.71 0.66
C ASN A 13 -6.32 2.84 1.20
N MET A 14 -6.48 3.19 2.46
CA MET A 14 -5.64 4.20 3.07
C MET A 14 -4.19 3.75 3.12
N ARG A 15 -3.97 2.48 3.46
CA ARG A 15 -2.63 1.94 3.50
C ARG A 15 -2.00 1.90 2.10
N LEU A 16 -2.79 1.55 1.09
CA LEU A 16 -2.30 1.55 -0.28
C LEU A 16 -1.98 2.95 -0.76
N ASP A 17 -2.80 3.92 -0.42
CA ASP A 17 -2.54 5.31 -0.79
C ASP A 17 -1.20 5.76 -0.21
N PHE A 18 -0.97 5.43 1.05
CA PHE A 18 0.26 5.81 1.71
C PHE A 18 1.46 5.08 1.08
N ALA A 19 1.29 3.79 0.80
CA ALA A 19 2.36 3.03 0.17
C ALA A 19 2.71 3.59 -1.20
N GLU A 20 1.71 3.93 -2.00
CA GLU A 20 1.96 4.49 -3.32
C GLU A 20 2.71 5.81 -3.21
N ARG A 21 2.35 6.60 -2.23
CA ARG A 21 3.02 7.86 -2.02
C ARG A 21 4.48 7.65 -1.67
N LEU A 22 4.77 6.71 -0.79
CA LEU A 22 6.16 6.41 -0.45
C LEU A 22 6.93 5.86 -1.65
N LEU A 23 6.27 5.04 -2.46
CA LEU A 23 6.93 4.49 -3.64
C LEU A 23 7.33 5.59 -4.62
N VAL A 24 6.49 6.60 -4.74
CA VAL A 24 6.76 7.68 -5.68
C VAL A 24 7.70 8.72 -5.09
N GLU A 25 7.55 9.03 -3.82
CA GLU A 25 8.27 10.16 -3.22
C GLU A 25 9.56 9.81 -2.51
N THR A 26 9.85 8.56 -2.30
CA THR A 26 11.05 8.16 -1.56
C THR A 26 11.78 7.05 -2.30
N ASP A 27 12.98 6.74 -1.79
CA ASP A 27 13.76 5.63 -2.32
C ASP A 27 13.74 4.46 -1.33
N TYR A 28 12.79 4.42 -0.42
CA TYR A 28 12.69 3.30 0.50
C TYR A 28 12.56 1.99 -0.27
N THR A 29 13.08 0.92 0.29
CA THR A 29 12.90 -0.39 -0.32
C THR A 29 11.44 -0.77 -0.25
N PHE A 30 11.02 -1.71 -1.07
CA PHE A 30 9.62 -2.16 -1.05
C PHE A 30 9.27 -2.76 0.31
N SER A 31 10.22 -3.41 0.95
CA SER A 31 10.01 -3.96 2.28
C SER A 31 9.76 -2.85 3.30
N GLU A 32 10.55 -1.78 3.22
CA GLU A 32 10.35 -0.63 4.10
C GLU A 32 9.00 0.04 3.86
N VAL A 33 8.63 0.17 2.59
CA VAL A 33 7.33 0.76 2.25
C VAL A 33 6.20 -0.09 2.83
N ALA A 34 6.30 -1.41 2.70
CA ALA A 34 5.29 -2.30 3.25
C ALA A 34 5.17 -2.12 4.75
N PHE A 35 6.29 -2.11 5.43
CA PHE A 35 6.30 -1.96 6.87
C PHE A 35 5.70 -0.62 7.31
N LEU A 36 6.13 0.46 6.67
CA LEU A 36 5.68 1.80 7.06
C LEU A 36 4.21 2.03 6.76
N SER A 37 3.68 1.36 5.74
CA SER A 37 2.29 1.56 5.37
C SER A 37 1.35 0.55 6.04
N GLY A 38 1.87 -0.25 6.95
CA GLY A 38 1.00 -1.12 7.74
C GLY A 38 0.72 -2.49 7.16
N PHE A 39 1.51 -2.93 6.17
CA PHE A 39 1.34 -4.28 5.66
C PHE A 39 2.26 -5.22 6.42
N SER A 40 1.90 -6.48 6.49
CA SER A 40 2.67 -7.43 7.28
C SER A 40 3.98 -7.84 6.60
N SER A 41 4.07 -7.68 5.30
CA SER A 41 5.28 -8.03 4.57
C SER A 41 5.25 -7.40 3.20
N GLN A 42 6.38 -7.43 2.50
CA GLN A 42 6.44 -6.95 1.14
C GLN A 42 5.51 -7.75 0.23
N SER A 43 5.44 -9.06 0.45
CA SER A 43 4.53 -9.91 -0.33
C SER A 43 3.08 -9.50 -0.14
N HIS A 44 2.72 -9.17 1.09
CA HIS A 44 1.36 -8.72 1.40
C HIS A 44 1.05 -7.41 0.67
N LEU A 45 1.98 -6.48 0.70
CA LEU A 45 1.81 -5.22 -0.04
C LEU A 45 1.64 -5.49 -1.53
N THR A 46 2.53 -6.30 -2.10
CA THR A 46 2.51 -6.59 -3.52
C THR A 46 1.20 -7.24 -3.95
N SER A 47 0.77 -8.25 -3.19
CA SER A 47 -0.49 -8.94 -3.50
C SER A 47 -1.69 -8.02 -3.40
N THR A 48 -1.74 -7.23 -2.36
CA THR A 48 -2.88 -6.36 -2.13
C THR A 48 -2.94 -5.26 -3.18
N LEU A 49 -1.80 -4.66 -3.49
CA LEU A 49 -1.73 -3.61 -4.49
C LEU A 49 -2.14 -4.16 -5.86
N SER A 50 -1.64 -5.33 -6.20
CA SER A 50 -1.95 -5.95 -7.48
C SER A 50 -3.44 -6.28 -7.58
N ARG A 51 -4.00 -6.85 -6.51
CA ARG A 51 -5.39 -7.24 -6.53
C ARG A 51 -6.35 -6.04 -6.57
N LEU A 52 -6.06 -5.00 -5.81
CA LEU A 52 -6.98 -3.88 -5.71
C LEU A 52 -6.71 -2.74 -6.68
N ARG A 53 -5.48 -2.60 -7.14
CA ARG A 53 -5.10 -1.49 -8.00
C ARG A 53 -4.50 -1.92 -9.32
N GLY A 54 -4.26 -3.22 -9.50
CA GLY A 54 -3.73 -3.74 -10.75
C GLY A 54 -2.30 -3.32 -11.04
N MET A 55 -1.52 -2.99 -10.02
CA MET A 55 -0.16 -2.52 -10.21
C MET A 55 0.78 -3.21 -9.24
N THR A 56 2.06 -3.26 -9.58
CA THR A 56 3.07 -3.74 -8.65
C THR A 56 3.80 -2.54 -8.05
N PRO A 57 4.47 -2.71 -6.92
CA PRO A 57 5.24 -1.60 -6.35
C PRO A 57 6.28 -1.05 -7.32
N ALA A 58 6.93 -1.93 -8.08
CA ALA A 58 7.92 -1.49 -9.05
C ALA A 58 7.28 -0.62 -10.12
N LYS A 59 6.10 -1.00 -10.56
CA LYS A 59 5.41 -0.24 -11.59
C LYS A 59 4.96 1.12 -11.09
N VAL A 60 4.49 1.17 -9.85
CA VAL A 60 4.10 2.45 -9.25
C VAL A 60 5.30 3.38 -9.17
N ARG A 61 6.43 2.86 -8.70
CA ARG A 61 7.63 3.68 -8.57
C ARG A 61 8.11 4.16 -9.93
N LYS A 62 8.02 3.29 -10.93
CA LYS A 62 8.49 3.66 -12.23
C LYS A 62 7.60 4.68 -12.92
N SER A 63 6.35 4.78 -12.55
CA SER A 63 5.44 5.71 -13.22
C SER A 63 5.43 7.10 -12.64
N LYS A 64 6.29 7.38 -11.69
CA LYS A 64 6.30 8.71 -11.10
C LYS A 64 6.83 9.76 -12.08
#